data_9df217b48810ac81b5f8c404d2f10621
#
_entry.id   9df217b48810ac81b5f8c404d2f10621
#
_cell.length_a   1.000
_cell.length_b   1.000
_cell.length_c   1.000
_cell.angle_alpha   90.00
_cell.angle_beta   90.00
_cell.angle_gamma   90.00
#
_symmetry.space_group_name_H-M   'P 1'
#
loop_
_entity.id
_entity.type
_entity.pdbx_description
1 polymer ?
#
loop_
_entity_poly.entity_id
_entity_poly.type
_entity_poly.pdbx_seq_one_letter_code
_entity_poly.pdbx_strand_id
1 'polypeptide(L)'
;MTREHGEEFAAAGDLRELHGALLSTQSVEQFLHEMAVMAARLVRRGLSCGMTMQPSGKPVTVACSDQVAARVDEVQYELDDGPCLHAMRDGHMVQIKDTAEKARWPEFEAQAASHGVRSCLALPLNADGKPVGGPPPGQRGDP
;
A
#
# COMPACT_ATOMS: atom_id res chain seq x y z
N MET A 1 14.70 21.65 10.05
CA MET A 1 13.74 22.74 9.87
C MET A 1 13.55 23.12 8.42
N THR A 2 14.60 23.26 7.64
CA THR A 2 14.49 23.46 6.19
C THR A 2 13.89 22.26 5.45
N ARG A 3 13.93 21.07 6.00
CA ARG A 3 13.32 19.88 5.44
C ARG A 3 11.79 19.87 5.50
N GLU A 4 11.21 20.39 6.56
CA GLU A 4 9.75 20.42 6.72
C GLU A 4 9.09 21.34 5.71
N HIS A 5 9.64 22.52 5.48
CA HIS A 5 9.10 23.43 4.47
C HIS A 5 9.31 22.94 3.04
N GLY A 6 10.42 22.27 2.76
CA GLY A 6 10.67 21.66 1.46
C GLY A 6 9.73 20.49 1.19
N GLU A 7 9.43 19.69 2.21
CA GLU A 7 8.49 18.58 2.10
C GLU A 7 7.05 19.05 1.93
N GLU A 8 6.64 20.11 2.61
CA GLU A 8 5.32 20.72 2.39
C GLU A 8 5.15 21.29 0.98
N PHE A 9 6.17 21.96 0.44
CA PHE A 9 6.13 22.45 -0.92
C PHE A 9 6.15 21.33 -1.95
N ALA A 10 6.92 20.27 -1.72
CA ALA A 10 6.93 19.09 -2.57
C ALA A 10 5.57 18.38 -2.53
N ALA A 11 4.98 18.23 -1.35
CA ALA A 11 3.65 17.63 -1.18
C ALA A 11 2.56 18.44 -1.90
N ALA A 12 2.61 19.77 -1.83
CA ALA A 12 1.65 20.63 -2.53
C ALA A 12 1.82 20.53 -4.07
N GLY A 13 3.06 20.45 -4.55
CA GLY A 13 3.36 20.24 -5.97
C GLY A 13 2.86 18.87 -6.45
N ASP A 14 3.10 17.84 -5.65
CA ASP A 14 2.68 16.48 -5.98
C ASP A 14 1.15 16.33 -5.94
N LEU A 15 0.46 17.03 -5.05
CA LEU A 15 -1.00 17.06 -5.02
C LEU A 15 -1.57 17.76 -6.27
N ARG A 16 -0.92 18.79 -6.78
CA ARG A 16 -1.30 19.43 -8.05
C ARG A 16 -1.07 18.51 -9.25
N GLU A 17 0.03 17.77 -9.24
CA GLU A 17 0.30 16.75 -10.25
C GLU A 17 -0.76 15.66 -10.22
N LEU A 18 -1.14 15.19 -9.02
CA LEU A 18 -2.21 14.22 -8.84
C LEU A 18 -3.54 14.73 -9.40
N HIS A 19 -3.88 15.96 -9.10
CA HIS A 19 -5.10 16.60 -9.61
C HIS A 19 -5.07 16.70 -11.14
N GLY A 20 -3.94 17.12 -11.71
CA GLY A 20 -3.74 17.14 -13.16
C GLY A 20 -3.82 15.75 -13.78
N ALA A 21 -3.20 14.76 -13.16
CA ALA A 21 -3.26 13.36 -13.59
C ALA A 21 -4.68 12.84 -13.56
N LEU A 22 -5.45 13.11 -12.50
CA LEU A 22 -6.85 12.74 -12.39
C LEU A 22 -7.70 13.34 -13.52
N LEU A 23 -7.45 14.59 -13.89
CA LEU A 23 -8.18 15.26 -14.96
C LEU A 23 -7.76 14.79 -16.35
N SER A 24 -6.51 14.40 -16.54
CA SER A 24 -5.95 13.98 -17.82
C SER A 24 -5.95 12.46 -18.03
N THR A 25 -6.01 11.68 -16.96
CA THR A 25 -5.95 10.21 -17.01
C THR A 25 -7.23 9.64 -17.60
N GLN A 26 -7.09 8.78 -18.60
CA GLN A 26 -8.21 8.12 -19.26
C GLN A 26 -8.60 6.80 -18.60
N SER A 27 -7.80 6.30 -17.61
CA SER A 27 -8.08 5.06 -16.91
C SER A 27 -7.85 5.21 -15.40
N VAL A 28 -8.68 4.50 -14.63
CA VAL A 28 -8.53 4.42 -13.17
C VAL A 28 -7.22 3.72 -12.80
N GLU A 29 -6.83 2.70 -13.55
CA GLU A 29 -5.59 1.96 -13.32
C GLU A 29 -4.36 2.85 -13.41
N GLN A 30 -4.30 3.70 -14.43
CA GLN A 30 -3.21 4.64 -14.61
C GLN A 30 -3.18 5.67 -13.47
N PHE A 31 -4.32 6.18 -13.06
CA PHE A 31 -4.43 7.10 -11.93
C PHE A 31 -3.93 6.47 -10.63
N LEU A 32 -4.35 5.24 -10.35
CA LEU A 32 -3.90 4.52 -9.16
C LEU A 32 -2.39 4.24 -9.18
N HIS A 33 -1.85 3.90 -10.35
CA HIS A 33 -0.41 3.74 -10.51
C HIS A 33 0.36 5.02 -10.20
N GLU A 34 -0.10 6.16 -10.73
CA GLU A 34 0.51 7.45 -10.45
C GLU A 34 0.43 7.82 -8.98
N MET A 35 -0.68 7.49 -8.31
CA MET A 35 -0.81 7.65 -6.86
C MET A 35 0.22 6.82 -6.09
N ALA A 36 0.43 5.57 -6.47
CA ALA A 36 1.40 4.70 -5.83
C ALA A 36 2.83 5.23 -5.99
N VAL A 37 3.17 5.70 -7.17
CA VAL A 37 4.48 6.30 -7.45
C VAL A 37 4.69 7.56 -6.61
N MET A 38 3.69 8.43 -6.55
CA MET A 38 3.78 9.65 -5.74
C MET A 38 3.88 9.35 -4.24
N ALA A 39 3.09 8.41 -3.75
CA ALA A 39 3.15 7.99 -2.34
C ALA A 39 4.54 7.50 -1.98
N ALA A 40 5.16 6.71 -2.84
CA ALA A 40 6.53 6.22 -2.64
C ALA A 40 7.54 7.38 -2.57
N ARG A 41 7.39 8.40 -3.41
CA ARG A 41 8.27 9.58 -3.40
C ARG A 41 8.08 10.46 -2.17
N LEU A 42 6.82 10.67 -1.75
CA LEU A 42 6.49 11.55 -0.63
C LEU A 42 7.01 11.04 0.70
N VAL A 43 7.02 9.74 0.89
CA VAL A 43 7.39 9.16 2.18
C VAL A 43 8.90 9.03 2.32
N ARG A 44 9.58 8.45 1.32
CA ARG A 44 11.02 8.22 1.41
C ARG A 44 11.58 7.77 0.06
N ARG A 45 12.80 8.20 -0.28
CA ARG A 45 13.52 7.65 -1.43
C ARG A 45 13.80 6.16 -1.24
N GLY A 46 13.56 5.37 -2.26
CA GLY A 46 13.76 3.93 -2.22
C GLY A 46 12.61 3.16 -1.60
N LEU A 47 11.52 3.84 -1.26
CA LEU A 47 10.31 3.19 -0.78
C LEU A 47 9.55 2.57 -1.96
N SER A 48 9.07 1.35 -1.76
CA SER A 48 8.13 0.71 -2.68
C SER A 48 6.71 0.84 -2.13
N CYS A 49 5.76 1.14 -2.99
CA CYS A 49 4.37 1.29 -2.62
C CYS A 49 3.49 0.41 -3.50
N GLY A 50 2.61 -0.36 -2.88
CA GLY A 50 1.58 -1.14 -3.56
C GLY A 50 0.21 -0.78 -3.04
N MET A 51 -0.79 -0.91 -3.88
CA MET A 51 -2.20 -0.72 -3.53
C MET A 51 -2.96 -2.00 -3.81
N THR A 52 -3.57 -2.55 -2.79
CA THR A 52 -4.34 -3.79 -2.87
C THR A 52 -5.82 -3.51 -2.72
N MET A 53 -6.62 -4.13 -3.55
CA MET A 53 -8.08 -4.14 -3.44
C MET A 53 -8.60 -5.56 -3.44
N GLN A 54 -9.80 -5.74 -2.94
CA GLN A 54 -10.45 -7.05 -2.86
C GLN A 54 -11.88 -6.96 -3.41
N PRO A 55 -12.05 -6.68 -4.71
CA PRO A 55 -13.37 -6.40 -5.27
C PRO A 55 -14.30 -7.61 -5.28
N SER A 56 -13.76 -8.82 -5.41
CA SER A 56 -14.54 -10.06 -5.54
C SER A 56 -14.15 -11.10 -4.49
N GLY A 57 -13.70 -10.66 -3.33
CA GLY A 57 -13.25 -11.55 -2.27
C GLY A 57 -11.80 -12.03 -2.40
N LYS A 58 -11.16 -11.79 -3.55
CA LYS A 58 -9.75 -12.11 -3.76
C LYS A 58 -8.92 -10.82 -3.83
N PRO A 59 -7.82 -10.73 -3.08
CA PRO A 59 -6.95 -9.57 -3.14
C PRO A 59 -6.21 -9.50 -4.47
N VAL A 60 -6.15 -8.31 -5.03
CA VAL A 60 -5.37 -8.02 -6.24
C VAL A 60 -4.61 -6.72 -6.06
N THR A 61 -3.40 -6.66 -6.58
CA THR A 61 -2.64 -5.42 -6.65
C THR A 61 -3.15 -4.60 -7.83
N VAL A 62 -3.76 -3.47 -7.54
CA VAL A 62 -4.33 -2.58 -8.57
C VAL A 62 -3.33 -1.55 -9.05
N ALA A 63 -2.31 -1.26 -8.25
CA ALA A 63 -1.22 -0.37 -8.60
C ALA A 63 0.00 -0.65 -7.75
N CYS A 64 1.18 -0.42 -8.30
CA CYS A 64 2.44 -0.51 -7.56
C CYS A 64 3.44 0.46 -8.15
N SER A 65 4.35 0.95 -7.31
CA SER A 65 5.41 1.87 -7.73
C SER A 65 6.55 1.16 -8.47
N ASP A 66 6.76 -0.11 -8.17
CA ASP A 66 7.83 -0.92 -8.73
C ASP A 66 7.54 -2.43 -8.61
N GLN A 67 8.44 -3.24 -9.16
CA GLN A 67 8.30 -4.70 -9.12
C GLN A 67 8.46 -5.30 -7.72
N VAL A 68 9.21 -4.65 -6.84
CA VAL A 68 9.38 -5.12 -5.46
C VAL A 68 8.04 -5.11 -4.73
N ALA A 69 7.30 -4.01 -4.84
CA ALA A 69 5.96 -3.92 -4.26
C ALA A 69 5.03 -5.03 -4.78
N ALA A 70 5.02 -5.25 -6.09
CA ALA A 70 4.18 -6.28 -6.70
C ALA A 70 4.54 -7.68 -6.19
N ARG A 71 5.83 -8.02 -6.11
CA ARG A 71 6.29 -9.33 -5.63
C ARG A 71 5.99 -9.56 -4.16
N VAL A 72 6.17 -8.55 -3.34
CA VAL A 72 5.86 -8.63 -1.91
C VAL A 72 4.37 -8.82 -1.69
N ASP A 73 3.53 -8.16 -2.48
CA ASP A 73 2.09 -8.36 -2.44
C ASP A 73 1.69 -9.80 -2.84
N GLU A 74 2.31 -10.34 -3.89
CA GLU A 74 2.07 -11.72 -4.32
C GLU A 74 2.36 -12.73 -3.21
N VAL A 75 3.42 -12.51 -2.44
CA VAL A 75 3.73 -13.37 -1.28
C VAL A 75 2.57 -13.38 -0.29
N GLN A 76 2.01 -12.21 0.02
CA GLN A 76 0.84 -12.13 0.91
C GLN A 76 -0.36 -12.89 0.35
N TYR A 77 -0.60 -12.79 -0.96
CA TYR A 77 -1.74 -13.46 -1.61
C TYR A 77 -1.58 -14.98 -1.58
N GLU A 78 -0.37 -15.48 -1.82
CA GLU A 78 -0.07 -16.92 -1.75
C GLU A 78 -0.25 -17.48 -0.33
N LEU A 79 0.19 -16.73 0.67
CA LEU A 79 0.06 -17.12 2.08
C LEU A 79 -1.33 -16.84 2.64
N ASP A 80 -2.16 -16.07 1.92
CA ASP A 80 -3.45 -15.53 2.36
C ASP A 80 -3.34 -14.80 3.70
N ASP A 81 -2.20 -14.20 3.97
CA ASP A 81 -1.92 -13.45 5.17
C ASP A 81 -0.75 -12.50 4.96
N GLY A 82 -0.68 -11.46 5.78
CA GLY A 82 0.37 -10.48 5.75
C GLY A 82 -0.11 -9.12 6.25
N PRO A 83 0.80 -8.13 6.36
CA PRO A 83 0.44 -6.83 6.93
C PRO A 83 -0.63 -6.09 6.13
N CYS A 84 -0.57 -6.13 4.81
CA CYS A 84 -1.53 -5.45 3.95
C CYS A 84 -2.92 -6.08 4.03
N LEU A 85 -2.99 -7.40 3.94
CA LEU A 85 -4.26 -8.14 4.07
C LEU A 85 -4.85 -7.96 5.47
N HIS A 86 -4.02 -7.97 6.50
CA HIS A 86 -4.47 -7.76 7.86
C HIS A 86 -5.02 -6.34 8.07
N ALA A 87 -4.31 -5.32 7.59
CA ALA A 87 -4.77 -3.93 7.66
C ALA A 87 -6.11 -3.75 6.94
N MET A 88 -6.27 -4.36 5.78
CA MET A 88 -7.50 -4.29 5.01
C MET A 88 -8.66 -5.00 5.71
N ARG A 89 -8.41 -6.15 6.30
CA ARG A 89 -9.42 -6.96 7.00
C ARG A 89 -9.85 -6.36 8.33
N ASP A 90 -8.89 -5.86 9.11
CA ASP A 90 -9.13 -5.30 10.45
C ASP A 90 -9.45 -3.81 10.44
N GLY A 91 -9.10 -3.07 9.38
CA GLY A 91 -9.28 -1.65 9.30
C GLY A 91 -8.30 -0.83 10.14
N HIS A 92 -7.17 -1.41 10.53
CA HIS A 92 -6.13 -0.76 11.34
C HIS A 92 -4.79 -0.77 10.64
N MET A 93 -3.98 0.25 10.92
CA MET A 93 -2.60 0.33 10.47
C MET A 93 -1.79 -0.83 11.05
N VAL A 94 -0.96 -1.44 10.22
CA VAL A 94 -0.04 -2.51 10.62
C VAL A 94 1.38 -2.10 10.27
N GLN A 95 2.27 -2.24 11.22
CA GLN A 95 3.69 -1.92 11.02
C GLN A 95 4.57 -3.13 11.34
N ILE A 96 5.48 -3.44 10.44
CA ILE A 96 6.60 -4.34 10.68
C ILE A 96 7.86 -3.46 10.69
N LYS A 97 8.47 -3.31 11.86
CA LYS A 97 9.66 -2.45 12.02
C LYS A 97 10.89 -3.06 11.41
N ASP A 98 11.04 -4.38 11.54
CA ASP A 98 12.20 -5.11 11.04
C ASP A 98 11.78 -6.52 10.61
N THR A 99 11.88 -6.78 9.31
CA THR A 99 11.55 -8.09 8.74
C THR A 99 12.52 -9.19 9.18
N ALA A 100 13.69 -8.86 9.68
CA ALA A 100 14.65 -9.83 10.21
C ALA A 100 14.18 -10.48 11.52
N GLU A 101 13.30 -9.82 12.27
CA GLU A 101 12.77 -10.36 13.53
C GLU A 101 11.79 -11.51 13.32
N LYS A 102 11.10 -11.58 12.18
CA LYS A 102 10.13 -12.62 11.82
C LYS A 102 9.09 -12.86 12.92
N ALA A 103 8.65 -11.77 13.55
CA ALA A 103 7.87 -11.83 14.77
C ALA A 103 6.40 -12.20 14.56
N ARG A 104 5.78 -11.71 13.49
CA ARG A 104 4.33 -11.82 13.28
C ARG A 104 3.95 -12.67 12.07
N TRP A 105 4.64 -12.51 10.98
CA TRP A 105 4.45 -13.28 9.75
C TRP A 105 5.79 -13.82 9.27
N PRO A 106 6.33 -14.88 9.91
CA PRO A 106 7.69 -15.33 9.65
C PRO A 106 7.99 -15.63 8.19
N GLU A 107 7.09 -16.32 7.50
CA GLU A 107 7.27 -16.64 6.07
C GLU A 107 7.22 -15.40 5.18
N PHE A 108 6.24 -14.52 5.41
CA PHE A 108 6.15 -13.27 4.67
C PHE A 108 7.39 -12.41 4.91
N GLU A 109 7.77 -12.22 6.16
CA GLU A 109 8.91 -11.38 6.52
C GLU A 109 10.22 -11.92 5.96
N ALA A 110 10.41 -13.23 5.96
CA ALA A 110 11.58 -13.85 5.35
C ALA A 110 11.65 -13.60 3.83
N GLN A 111 10.53 -13.75 3.13
CA GLN A 111 10.47 -13.51 1.70
C GLN A 111 10.59 -12.02 1.35
N ALA A 112 9.97 -11.15 2.12
CA ALA A 112 10.11 -9.71 1.96
C ALA A 112 11.57 -9.28 2.14
N ALA A 113 12.25 -9.79 3.16
CA ALA A 113 13.66 -9.54 3.38
C ALA A 113 14.53 -10.03 2.21
N SER A 114 14.19 -11.16 1.59
CA SER A 114 14.91 -11.68 0.42
C SER A 114 14.79 -10.75 -0.79
N HIS A 115 13.75 -9.94 -0.86
CA HIS A 115 13.57 -8.91 -1.88
C HIS A 115 14.11 -7.54 -1.45
N GLY A 116 14.83 -7.46 -0.34
CA GLY A 116 15.44 -6.23 0.15
C GLY A 116 14.53 -5.35 0.99
N VAL A 117 13.34 -5.83 1.35
CA VAL A 117 12.39 -5.08 2.17
C VAL A 117 12.68 -5.32 3.65
N ARG A 118 13.09 -4.28 4.35
CA ARG A 118 13.46 -4.35 5.78
C ARG A 118 12.34 -3.98 6.73
N SER A 119 11.39 -3.18 6.26
CA SER A 119 10.25 -2.74 7.06
C SER A 119 9.03 -2.57 6.17
N CYS A 120 7.86 -2.69 6.76
CA CYS A 120 6.60 -2.52 6.04
C CYS A 120 5.64 -1.68 6.87
N LEU A 121 4.87 -0.85 6.18
CA LEU A 121 3.76 -0.12 6.77
C LEU A 121 2.55 -0.34 5.87
N ALA A 122 1.51 -0.90 6.41
CA ALA A 122 0.24 -1.10 5.72
C ALA A 122 -0.83 -0.19 6.32
N LEU A 123 -1.47 0.58 5.47
CA LEU A 123 -2.51 1.52 5.85
C LEU A 123 -3.82 1.13 5.16
N PRO A 124 -4.91 0.97 5.93
CA PRO A 124 -6.22 0.84 5.30
C PRO A 124 -6.64 2.18 4.70
N LEU A 125 -7.18 2.15 3.49
CA LEU A 125 -7.72 3.35 2.86
C LEU A 125 -9.20 3.45 3.16
N ASN A 126 -9.61 4.58 3.68
CA ASN A 126 -11.01 4.86 4.02
C ASN A 126 -11.50 6.06 3.21
N ALA A 127 -12.74 5.98 2.74
CA ALA A 127 -13.47 7.11 2.18
C ALA A 127 -14.77 7.26 2.96
N ASP A 128 -15.06 8.48 3.45
CA ASP A 128 -16.22 8.77 4.28
C ASP A 128 -16.35 7.84 5.51
N GLY A 129 -15.23 7.54 6.15
CA GLY A 129 -15.17 6.65 7.30
C GLY A 129 -15.35 5.17 7.00
N LYS A 130 -15.43 4.79 5.72
CA LYS A 130 -15.58 3.39 5.29
C LYS A 130 -14.34 2.90 4.58
N PRO A 131 -13.92 1.64 4.79
CA PRO A 131 -12.80 1.07 4.07
C PRO A 131 -13.05 1.06 2.56
N VAL A 132 -12.05 1.47 1.79
CA VAL A 132 -12.07 1.41 0.33
C VAL A 132 -11.37 0.13 -0.11
N GLY A 133 -12.00 -0.60 -1.05
CA GLY A 133 -11.40 -1.79 -1.64
C GLY A 133 -11.48 -3.06 -0.81
N GLY A 134 -12.11 -2.98 0.35
CA GLY A 134 -12.36 -4.16 1.17
C GLY A 134 -13.62 -4.92 0.73
N PRO A 135 -13.85 -6.10 1.29
CA PRO A 135 -15.07 -6.85 1.01
C PRO A 135 -16.31 -6.08 1.48
N PRO A 136 -17.46 -6.28 0.84
CA PRO A 136 -18.69 -5.63 1.29
C PRO A 136 -19.05 -6.05 2.73
N PRO A 137 -19.78 -5.18 3.44
CA PRO A 137 -20.26 -5.53 4.80
C PRO A 137 -21.04 -6.85 4.77
N GLY A 138 -20.70 -7.77 5.65
CA GLY A 138 -21.29 -9.11 5.72
C GLY A 138 -20.47 -10.22 5.08
N GLN A 139 -19.47 -9.89 4.27
CA GLN A 139 -18.47 -10.85 3.77
C GLN A 139 -17.12 -10.73 4.49
N ARG A 140 -17.00 -9.78 5.39
CA ARG A 140 -15.87 -9.77 6.32
C ARG A 140 -16.00 -10.99 7.19
N GLY A 141 -14.96 -11.81 7.25
CA GLY A 141 -14.97 -13.03 8.04
C GLY A 141 -15.12 -12.72 9.52
N ASP A 142 -16.30 -12.34 9.92
CA ASP A 142 -16.67 -12.22 11.31
C ASP A 142 -16.84 -13.61 11.87
N PRO A 143 -16.32 -13.86 13.06
CA PRO A 143 -16.54 -15.12 13.74
C PRO A 143 -18.03 -15.34 14.01
#